data_6053edcc5e15fe0c87e2a0ef406a1cee
#
_entry.id   6053edcc5e15fe0c87e2a0ef406a1cee
#
_cell.length_a   1.000
_cell.length_b   1.000
_cell.length_c   1.000
_cell.angle_alpha   90.00
_cell.angle_beta   90.00
_cell.angle_gamma   90.00
#
_symmetry.space_group_name_H-M   'P 1'
#
loop_
_entity.id
_entity.type
_entity.pdbx_description
1 polymer ?
#
loop_
_entity_poly.entity_id
_entity_poly.type
_entity_poly.pdbx_seq_one_letter_code
_entity_poly.pdbx_strand_id
1 'polypeptide(L)'
;KYEYLCFKRDSSKNAIKSKLTSFQIKLIDIKKNNLSLKLDIEINPFHCGKGVRICHPNVIINGYTGDNCIFHGNNVIGNKKTGAKTDVPKIGNNVDIGTGAIIIGDVVIADNCVIGAGAVVTKAFTTPGTVIAGIPAKEINGENNG
;
A
#
# COMPACT_ATOMS: atom_id res chain seq x y z
N LYS A 1 9.24 -11.47 -5.05
CA LYS A 1 9.32 -12.62 -4.12
C LYS A 1 8.37 -12.47 -2.93
N TYR A 2 8.26 -11.25 -2.36
CA TYR A 2 7.29 -10.94 -1.30
C TYR A 2 5.84 -11.02 -1.82
N GLU A 3 5.60 -10.47 -2.98
CA GLU A 3 4.31 -10.53 -3.69
C GLU A 3 3.84 -11.99 -3.90
N TYR A 4 4.75 -12.88 -4.32
CA TYR A 4 4.44 -14.30 -4.48
C TYR A 4 4.00 -14.99 -3.18
N LEU A 5 4.62 -14.63 -2.06
CA LEU A 5 4.25 -15.18 -0.75
C LEU A 5 2.89 -14.67 -0.27
N CYS A 6 2.59 -13.39 -0.52
CA CYS A 6 1.28 -12.81 -0.25
C CYS A 6 0.19 -13.48 -1.09
N PHE A 7 0.42 -13.63 -2.40
CA PHE A 7 -0.50 -14.30 -3.32
C PHE A 7 -0.77 -15.75 -2.92
N LYS A 8 0.26 -16.52 -2.56
CA LYS A 8 0.07 -17.89 -2.07
C LYS A 8 -0.80 -17.96 -0.83
N ARG A 9 -0.67 -17.01 0.09
CA ARG A 9 -1.49 -16.98 1.30
C ARG A 9 -2.95 -16.66 1.00
N ASP A 10 -3.21 -15.72 0.09
CA ASP A 10 -4.58 -15.35 -0.32
C ASP A 10 -5.27 -16.49 -1.09
N SER A 11 -4.56 -17.11 -2.02
CA SER A 11 -5.06 -18.30 -2.72
C SER A 11 -5.36 -19.43 -1.75
N SER A 12 -4.57 -19.58 -0.67
CA SER A 12 -4.80 -20.59 0.35
C SER A 12 -6.05 -20.34 1.19
N LYS A 13 -6.43 -19.09 1.44
CA LYS A 13 -7.66 -18.78 2.19
C LYS A 13 -8.93 -18.93 1.36
N ASN A 14 -8.90 -18.61 0.08
CA ASN A 14 -10.07 -18.61 -0.78
C ASN A 14 -10.32 -19.95 -1.51
N ALA A 15 -9.26 -20.68 -1.86
CA ALA A 15 -9.34 -21.94 -2.60
C ALA A 15 -9.07 -23.19 -1.75
N ILE A 16 -8.48 -23.07 -0.56
CA ILE A 16 -7.87 -24.18 0.17
C ILE A 16 -8.28 -24.24 1.64
N LYS A 17 -9.52 -23.90 1.96
CA LYS A 17 -10.07 -24.35 3.25
C LYS A 17 -10.07 -25.88 3.42
N SER A 18 -9.67 -26.62 2.40
CA SER A 18 -9.76 -28.08 2.38
C SER A 18 -8.43 -28.85 2.29
N LYS A 19 -7.27 -28.24 2.00
CA LYS A 19 -6.05 -29.02 1.71
C LYS A 19 -4.72 -28.54 2.31
N LEU A 20 -4.60 -27.34 2.90
CA LEU A 20 -3.36 -26.96 3.60
C LEU A 20 -3.51 -27.17 5.11
N THR A 21 -2.58 -27.94 5.69
CA THR A 21 -2.52 -28.12 7.13
C THR A 21 -2.17 -26.79 7.81
N SER A 22 -2.62 -26.57 9.05
CA SER A 22 -2.26 -25.41 9.86
C SER A 22 -0.74 -25.18 9.94
N PHE A 23 0.04 -26.25 9.82
CA PHE A 23 1.50 -26.23 9.79
C PHE A 23 2.06 -25.54 8.52
N GLN A 24 1.50 -25.83 7.34
CA GLN A 24 1.93 -25.20 6.08
C GLN A 24 1.61 -23.70 6.06
N ILE A 25 0.48 -23.29 6.63
CA ILE A 25 0.12 -21.87 6.79
C ILE A 25 1.14 -21.17 7.70
N LYS A 26 1.48 -21.75 8.84
CA LYS A 26 2.51 -21.21 9.75
C LYS A 26 3.87 -21.06 9.07
N LEU A 27 4.30 -22.02 8.26
CA LEU A 27 5.57 -21.94 7.52
C LEU A 27 5.57 -20.78 6.50
N ILE A 28 4.44 -20.55 5.82
CA ILE A 28 4.30 -19.42 4.89
C ILE A 28 4.36 -18.09 5.65
N ASP A 29 3.70 -18.00 6.80
CA ASP A 29 3.73 -16.79 7.64
C ASP A 29 5.13 -16.52 8.21
N ILE A 30 5.86 -17.52 8.63
CA ILE A 30 7.27 -17.39 9.08
C ILE A 30 8.14 -16.89 7.93
N LYS A 31 8.04 -17.47 6.73
CA LYS A 31 8.81 -17.04 5.56
C LYS A 31 8.46 -15.59 5.15
N LYS A 32 7.18 -15.23 5.21
CA LYS A 32 6.73 -13.87 4.95
C LYS A 32 7.34 -12.88 5.95
N ASN A 33 7.25 -13.19 7.25
CA ASN A 33 7.76 -12.32 8.31
C ASN A 33 9.29 -12.15 8.23
N ASN A 34 10.03 -13.23 7.99
CA ASN A 34 11.48 -13.15 7.81
C ASN A 34 11.86 -12.31 6.59
N LEU A 35 11.11 -12.39 5.48
CA LEU A 35 11.34 -11.58 4.31
C LEU A 35 10.95 -10.12 4.55
N SER A 36 9.87 -9.88 5.30
CA SER A 36 9.42 -8.55 5.74
C SER A 36 10.52 -7.85 6.55
N LEU A 37 11.06 -8.52 7.57
CA LEU A 37 12.16 -8.00 8.38
C LEU A 37 13.44 -7.74 7.56
N LYS A 38 13.76 -8.62 6.60
CA LYS A 38 14.96 -8.47 5.76
C LYS A 38 14.85 -7.31 4.76
N LEU A 39 13.64 -6.93 4.37
CA LEU A 39 13.37 -5.90 3.37
C LEU A 39 12.83 -4.60 3.98
N ASP A 40 12.67 -4.55 5.31
CA ASP A 40 12.01 -3.46 6.04
C ASP A 40 10.65 -3.09 5.41
N ILE A 41 9.84 -4.13 5.16
CA ILE A 41 8.51 -3.99 4.56
C ILE A 41 7.46 -4.55 5.53
N GLU A 42 6.51 -3.70 5.94
CA GLU A 42 5.36 -4.09 6.74
C GLU A 42 4.08 -3.94 5.93
N ILE A 43 3.49 -5.07 5.53
CA ILE A 43 2.29 -5.09 4.70
C ILE A 43 1.34 -6.17 5.17
N ASN A 44 0.05 -5.82 5.29
CA ASN A 44 -1.00 -6.82 5.39
C ASN A 44 -1.47 -7.22 3.99
N PRO A 45 -1.14 -8.44 3.51
CA PRO A 45 -1.46 -8.86 2.14
C PRO A 45 -2.96 -8.99 1.85
N PHE A 46 -3.83 -9.00 2.89
CA PHE A 46 -5.28 -9.02 2.68
C PHE A 46 -5.87 -7.65 2.38
N HIS A 47 -5.08 -6.61 2.56
CA HIS A 47 -5.45 -5.24 2.31
C HIS A 47 -4.85 -4.71 1.01
N CYS A 48 -4.06 -5.51 0.31
CA CYS A 48 -3.43 -5.14 -0.96
C CYS A 48 -4.13 -5.82 -2.14
N GLY A 49 -4.39 -5.05 -3.17
CA GLY A 49 -4.86 -5.52 -4.45
C GLY A 49 -3.82 -6.36 -5.21
N LYS A 50 -4.21 -6.88 -6.36
CA LYS A 50 -3.33 -7.67 -7.23
C LYS A 50 -2.32 -6.76 -7.93
N GLY A 51 -1.14 -7.28 -8.25
CA GLY A 51 -0.14 -6.56 -9.04
C GLY A 51 0.53 -5.38 -8.32
N VAL A 52 0.36 -5.25 -6.99
CA VAL A 52 1.07 -4.24 -6.20
C VAL A 52 2.57 -4.49 -6.30
N ARG A 53 3.32 -3.43 -6.66
CA ARG A 53 4.76 -3.46 -6.84
C ARG A 53 5.46 -2.53 -5.87
N ILE A 54 6.52 -3.02 -5.23
CA ILE A 54 7.39 -2.26 -4.35
C ILE A 54 8.77 -2.22 -5.01
N CYS A 55 9.23 -1.02 -5.35
CA CYS A 55 10.50 -0.81 -6.07
C CYS A 55 11.70 -0.84 -5.12
N HIS A 56 11.59 -0.20 -3.95
CA HIS A 56 12.65 -0.09 -2.95
C HIS A 56 12.13 -0.42 -1.55
N PRO A 57 13.00 -0.74 -0.57
CA PRO A 57 12.60 -1.12 0.79
C PRO A 57 11.98 0.03 1.61
N ASN A 58 11.76 -0.22 2.90
CA ASN A 58 11.16 0.69 3.88
C ASN A 58 9.74 1.12 3.49
N VAL A 59 8.87 0.15 3.25
CA VAL A 59 7.46 0.41 2.93
C VAL A 59 6.56 -0.17 4.00
N ILE A 60 5.77 0.70 4.63
CA ILE A 60 4.76 0.35 5.62
C ILE A 60 3.39 0.61 5.01
N ILE A 61 2.56 -0.42 4.92
CA ILE A 61 1.17 -0.30 4.43
C ILE A 61 0.22 -0.85 5.49
N ASN A 62 -0.28 0.05 6.32
CA ASN A 62 -1.41 -0.16 7.22
C ASN A 62 -2.64 0.58 6.66
N GLY A 63 -3.20 0.08 5.57
CA GLY A 63 -4.32 0.62 4.83
C GLY A 63 -4.75 -0.34 3.72
N TYR A 64 -5.69 0.07 2.90
CA TYR A 64 -6.17 -0.70 1.76
C TYR A 64 -5.63 -0.11 0.47
N THR A 65 -5.13 -0.96 -0.41
CA THR A 65 -4.70 -0.55 -1.76
C THR A 65 -5.46 -1.35 -2.81
N GLY A 66 -5.82 -0.69 -3.89
CA GLY A 66 -6.35 -1.34 -5.08
C GLY A 66 -5.29 -2.10 -5.87
N ASP A 67 -5.67 -2.51 -7.07
CA ASP A 67 -4.83 -3.29 -7.97
C ASP A 67 -3.75 -2.41 -8.63
N ASN A 68 -2.60 -3.02 -8.96
CA ASN A 68 -1.51 -2.43 -9.74
C ASN A 68 -0.89 -1.15 -9.16
N CYS A 69 -1.00 -0.91 -7.86
CA CYS A 69 -0.34 0.22 -7.21
C CYS A 69 1.18 0.03 -7.19
N ILE A 70 1.92 1.14 -7.32
CA ILE A 70 3.39 1.15 -7.32
C ILE A 70 3.86 1.98 -6.13
N PHE A 71 4.75 1.41 -5.32
CA PHE A 71 5.41 2.07 -4.21
C PHE A 71 6.90 2.21 -4.52
N HIS A 72 7.38 3.44 -4.60
CA HIS A 72 8.77 3.69 -4.95
C HIS A 72 9.76 3.50 -3.79
N GLY A 73 9.27 3.31 -2.56
CA GLY A 73 10.07 3.06 -1.36
C GLY A 73 10.03 4.18 -0.33
N ASN A 74 10.43 3.87 0.91
CA ASN A 74 10.35 4.77 2.06
C ASN A 74 8.93 5.33 2.29
N ASN A 75 7.91 4.56 1.96
CA ASN A 75 6.51 5.00 2.04
C ASN A 75 5.89 4.60 3.38
N VAL A 76 5.08 5.49 3.94
CA VAL A 76 4.30 5.22 5.15
C VAL A 76 2.83 5.47 4.86
N ILE A 77 2.04 4.39 4.89
CA ILE A 77 0.59 4.43 4.76
C ILE A 77 0.00 3.94 6.08
N GLY A 78 -0.77 4.78 6.78
CA GLY A 78 -1.26 4.38 8.10
C GLY A 78 -2.32 5.28 8.72
N ASN A 79 -2.72 4.93 9.92
CA ASN A 79 -3.69 5.65 10.73
C ASN A 79 -3.07 6.84 11.47
N LYS A 80 -3.89 7.85 11.78
CA LYS A 80 -3.47 9.01 12.61
C LYS A 80 -3.31 8.66 14.08
N LYS A 81 -4.15 7.76 14.58
CA LYS A 81 -4.22 7.44 16.02
C LYS A 81 -3.77 6.01 16.25
N THR A 82 -2.92 5.80 17.23
CA THR A 82 -2.49 4.46 17.66
C THR A 82 -3.71 3.62 18.07
N GLY A 83 -3.81 2.42 17.51
CA GLY A 83 -4.88 1.47 17.81
C GLY A 83 -6.23 1.73 17.10
N ALA A 84 -6.34 2.76 16.26
CA ALA A 84 -7.54 2.96 15.43
C ALA A 84 -7.60 1.87 14.35
N LYS A 85 -8.69 1.07 14.36
CA LYS A 85 -8.87 -0.01 13.38
C LYS A 85 -9.53 0.44 12.09
N THR A 86 -10.17 1.60 12.09
CA THR A 86 -11.01 2.09 10.97
C THR A 86 -10.45 3.35 10.31
N ASP A 87 -9.53 4.05 10.96
CA ASP A 87 -8.91 5.30 10.50
C ASP A 87 -7.68 5.00 9.65
N VAL A 88 -7.85 4.27 8.55
CA VAL A 88 -6.77 3.84 7.66
C VAL A 88 -7.03 4.28 6.23
N PRO A 89 -5.99 4.65 5.48
CA PRO A 89 -6.10 5.04 4.08
C PRO A 89 -6.70 3.96 3.19
N LYS A 90 -7.47 4.40 2.19
CA LYS A 90 -8.02 3.58 1.10
C LYS A 90 -7.52 4.16 -0.22
N ILE A 91 -6.65 3.42 -0.86
CA ILE A 91 -5.99 3.82 -2.11
C ILE A 91 -6.63 3.02 -3.25
N GLY A 92 -7.03 3.72 -4.30
CA GLY A 92 -7.64 3.14 -5.50
C GLY A 92 -6.67 2.29 -6.33
N ASN A 93 -7.07 1.98 -7.55
CA ASN A 93 -6.29 1.17 -8.49
C ASN A 93 -5.29 2.01 -9.26
N ASN A 94 -4.19 1.41 -9.72
CA ASN A 94 -3.17 2.01 -10.58
C ASN A 94 -2.60 3.32 -10.01
N VAL A 95 -2.50 3.43 -8.68
CA VAL A 95 -1.92 4.62 -8.04
C VAL A 95 -0.40 4.47 -7.98
N ASP A 96 0.30 5.52 -8.42
CA ASP A 96 1.76 5.61 -8.35
C ASP A 96 2.16 6.46 -7.14
N ILE A 97 2.91 5.89 -6.20
CA ILE A 97 3.27 6.52 -4.92
C ILE A 97 4.77 6.77 -4.88
N GLY A 98 5.16 8.02 -5.07
CA GLY A 98 6.54 8.48 -5.09
C GLY A 98 7.30 8.19 -3.80
N THR A 99 8.62 8.13 -3.92
CA THR A 99 9.52 7.83 -2.78
C THR A 99 9.30 8.78 -1.61
N GLY A 100 9.21 8.23 -0.41
CA GLY A 100 9.05 9.01 0.83
C GLY A 100 7.66 9.63 1.03
N ALA A 101 6.69 9.32 0.18
CA ALA A 101 5.33 9.81 0.39
C ALA A 101 4.69 9.17 1.63
N ILE A 102 3.97 9.99 2.39
CA ILE A 102 3.29 9.63 3.63
C ILE A 102 1.79 9.87 3.47
N ILE A 103 0.96 8.84 3.68
CA ILE A 103 -0.49 8.91 3.58
C ILE A 103 -1.09 8.48 4.92
N ILE A 104 -1.74 9.40 5.64
CA ILE A 104 -2.15 9.17 7.03
C ILE A 104 -3.61 9.55 7.27
N GLY A 105 -4.32 8.67 7.97
CA GLY A 105 -5.70 8.86 8.44
C GLY A 105 -6.74 8.24 7.52
N ASP A 106 -8.01 8.52 7.77
CA ASP A 106 -9.11 8.06 6.92
C ASP A 106 -9.14 8.86 5.60
N VAL A 107 -8.17 8.54 4.75
CA VAL A 107 -7.93 9.21 3.48
C VAL A 107 -8.36 8.28 2.34
N VAL A 108 -9.09 8.83 1.38
CA VAL A 108 -9.45 8.14 0.14
C VAL A 108 -8.66 8.76 -1.02
N ILE A 109 -7.95 7.93 -1.77
CA ILE A 109 -7.26 8.30 -3.01
C ILE A 109 -7.96 7.57 -4.16
N ALA A 110 -8.40 8.33 -5.17
CA ALA A 110 -9.05 7.77 -6.35
C ALA A 110 -8.08 6.99 -7.24
N ASP A 111 -8.63 6.27 -8.22
CA ASP A 111 -7.87 5.50 -9.19
C ASP A 111 -6.97 6.38 -10.07
N ASN A 112 -5.88 5.82 -10.55
CA ASN A 112 -4.95 6.43 -11.51
C ASN A 112 -4.27 7.71 -11.01
N CYS A 113 -4.29 7.99 -9.70
CA CYS A 113 -3.60 9.15 -9.12
C CYS A 113 -2.07 8.93 -9.07
N VAL A 114 -1.34 10.05 -9.12
CA VAL A 114 0.11 10.08 -8.90
C VAL A 114 0.39 10.89 -7.65
N ILE A 115 1.08 10.29 -6.69
CA ILE A 115 1.51 10.96 -5.45
C ILE A 115 2.99 11.26 -5.56
N GLY A 116 3.33 12.54 -5.55
CA GLY A 116 4.70 13.01 -5.70
C GLY A 116 5.61 12.57 -4.55
N ALA A 117 6.91 12.49 -4.82
CA ALA A 117 7.90 12.14 -3.82
C ALA A 117 7.85 13.09 -2.61
N GLY A 118 7.96 12.54 -1.40
CA GLY A 118 7.92 13.31 -0.16
C GLY A 118 6.57 13.97 0.16
N ALA A 119 5.51 13.71 -0.58
CA ALA A 119 4.19 14.29 -0.31
C ALA A 119 3.62 13.78 1.02
N VAL A 120 2.96 14.67 1.77
CA VAL A 120 2.25 14.31 3.02
C VAL A 120 0.75 14.49 2.82
N VAL A 121 0.07 13.37 2.61
CA VAL A 121 -1.36 13.30 2.29
C VAL A 121 -2.15 13.05 3.56
N THR A 122 -2.98 14.04 3.94
CA THR A 122 -3.80 14.00 5.17
C THR A 122 -5.28 14.26 4.92
N LYS A 123 -5.68 14.42 3.65
CA LYS A 123 -7.05 14.60 3.19
C LYS A 123 -7.34 13.74 1.96
N ALA A 124 -8.61 13.51 1.66
CA ALA A 124 -9.03 12.74 0.50
C ALA A 124 -8.80 13.49 -0.83
N PHE A 125 -8.51 12.71 -1.88
CA PHE A 125 -8.45 13.13 -3.28
C PHE A 125 -9.27 12.16 -4.11
N THR A 126 -10.47 12.55 -4.46
CA THR A 126 -11.51 11.69 -5.05
C THR A 126 -11.64 11.82 -6.57
N THR A 127 -10.88 12.71 -7.19
CA THR A 127 -10.83 12.86 -8.64
C THR A 127 -9.80 11.89 -9.22
N PRO A 128 -10.18 10.94 -10.08
CA PRO A 128 -9.24 10.03 -10.72
C PRO A 128 -8.20 10.75 -11.59
N GLY A 129 -6.99 10.22 -11.67
CA GLY A 129 -5.92 10.75 -12.50
C GLY A 129 -5.25 12.03 -11.96
N THR A 130 -5.57 12.43 -10.73
CA THR A 130 -5.00 13.64 -10.12
C THR A 130 -3.53 13.45 -9.76
N VAL A 131 -2.73 14.48 -10.00
CA VAL A 131 -1.36 14.58 -9.47
C VAL A 131 -1.40 15.31 -8.12
N ILE A 132 -0.85 14.68 -7.09
CA ILE A 132 -0.93 15.11 -5.70
C ILE A 132 0.48 15.28 -5.15
N ALA A 133 0.87 16.48 -4.69
CA ALA A 133 2.21 16.68 -4.14
C ALA A 133 2.24 17.80 -3.07
N GLY A 134 3.35 17.85 -2.35
CA GLY A 134 3.64 18.88 -1.33
C GLY A 134 3.34 18.48 0.11
N ILE A 135 3.62 19.39 1.05
CA ILE A 135 3.44 19.23 2.50
C ILE A 135 2.74 20.50 3.05
N PRO A 136 1.44 20.45 3.40
CA PRO A 136 0.48 19.36 3.15
C PRO A 136 0.20 19.18 1.66
N ALA A 137 -0.12 17.97 1.25
CA ALA A 137 -0.34 17.63 -0.15
C ALA A 137 -1.57 18.35 -0.73
N LYS A 138 -1.40 18.82 -1.96
CA LYS A 138 -2.43 19.48 -2.77
C LYS A 138 -2.46 18.86 -4.16
N GLU A 139 -3.59 19.01 -4.83
CA GLU A 139 -3.70 18.72 -6.25
C GLU A 139 -2.83 19.70 -7.04
N ILE A 140 -2.00 19.17 -7.93
CA ILE A 140 -1.26 19.96 -8.89
C ILE A 140 -2.03 19.88 -10.21
N ASN A 141 -2.77 20.93 -10.53
CA ASN A 141 -3.30 21.09 -11.88
C ASN A 141 -2.11 21.34 -12.79
N GLY A 142 -2.01 20.55 -13.85
CA GLY A 142 -0.95 20.72 -14.85
C GLY A 142 -1.14 22.02 -15.65
N GLU A 143 -0.97 23.16 -14.99
CA GLU A 143 -0.65 24.37 -15.70
C GLU A 143 0.84 24.34 -16.00
N ASN A 144 1.14 24.21 -17.29
CA ASN A 144 2.45 24.39 -17.87
C ASN A 144 3.04 25.71 -17.40
N ASN A 145 3.92 25.67 -16.41
CA ASN A 145 4.89 26.73 -16.24
C ASN A 145 6.16 26.28 -16.97
N GLY A 146 6.22 26.69 -18.25
CA GLY A 146 7.42 26.60 -19.07
C GLY A 146 8.56 27.47 -18.53
#